data_2c60cd84d3e535256b967ffa02b4edd7
#
_entry.id   2c60cd84d3e535256b967ffa02b4edd7
#
_cell.length_a   1.000
_cell.length_b   1.000
_cell.length_c   1.000
_cell.angle_alpha   90.00
_cell.angle_beta   90.00
_cell.angle_gamma   90.00
#
_symmetry.space_group_name_H-M   'P 1'
#
loop_
_entity.id
_entity.type
_entity.pdbx_description
1 polymer ?
#
loop_
_entity_poly.entity_id
_entity_poly.type
_entity_poly.pdbx_seq_one_letter_code
_entity_poly.pdbx_strand_id
1 'polypeptide(L)'
;MMAVTFVKAGRLYYLDAGTHAPSVGDFVLFPTSTSPEVCQVVWGPEWVEDEIGGLPVCAGMATDADVARDEANKRRRAEIQVAAQRLIREHRLPMKVSAVDWSDVGHESGRATATVYFTAGTRIDFRQLVRDLATTLDCKVQLTQLSPRDDARVKGGIGSCGRDTCCSTFLVDFDAVSVRMARDQDLPANPMRISGACGRLMCCLKYEHPLYQDFKATAPAIGEDVDSPAGPGRVVGHSVPGDSVVIKLAADGSRQVCPKASVCGSRKAYESQHPGR
;
A
#
# COMPACT_ATOMS: atom_id res chain seq x y z
N MET A 1 3.32 -19.90 -9.16
CA MET A 1 2.62 -18.63 -8.81
C MET A 1 2.03 -18.02 -10.07
N MET A 2 0.87 -17.38 -9.98
CA MET A 2 0.26 -16.58 -11.04
C MET A 2 -0.25 -15.25 -10.50
N ALA A 3 -0.43 -14.25 -11.38
CA ALA A 3 -0.99 -12.96 -10.99
C ALA A 3 -2.37 -12.73 -11.63
N VAL A 4 -3.30 -12.23 -10.83
CA VAL A 4 -4.69 -11.97 -11.23
C VAL A 4 -5.13 -10.57 -10.85
N THR A 5 -6.19 -10.07 -11.49
CA THR A 5 -6.81 -8.78 -11.16
C THR A 5 -8.34 -8.90 -11.15
N PHE A 6 -8.99 -8.14 -10.26
CA PHE A 6 -10.46 -8.03 -10.22
C PHE A 6 -11.00 -6.93 -11.13
N VAL A 7 -10.14 -5.97 -11.49
CA VAL A 7 -10.51 -4.80 -12.30
C VAL A 7 -9.44 -4.58 -13.34
N LYS A 8 -9.83 -4.30 -14.58
CA LYS A 8 -8.91 -4.00 -15.68
C LYS A 8 -7.95 -2.87 -15.27
N ALA A 9 -6.64 -3.12 -15.41
CA ALA A 9 -5.56 -2.26 -14.95
C ALA A 9 -5.58 -1.96 -13.43
N GLY A 10 -6.18 -2.85 -12.63
CA GLY A 10 -6.22 -2.76 -11.18
C GLY A 10 -4.99 -3.37 -10.51
N ARG A 11 -5.06 -3.44 -9.17
CA ARG A 11 -4.04 -4.11 -8.35
C ARG A 11 -3.89 -5.57 -8.73
N LEU A 12 -2.67 -6.06 -8.75
CA LEU A 12 -2.36 -7.47 -8.90
C LEU A 12 -2.46 -8.20 -7.56
N TYR A 13 -3.03 -9.38 -7.62
CA TYR A 13 -3.07 -10.34 -6.52
C TYR A 13 -2.38 -11.61 -6.97
N TYR A 14 -1.69 -12.27 -6.06
CA TYR A 14 -0.92 -13.46 -6.36
C TYR A 14 -1.60 -14.70 -5.80
N LEU A 15 -1.63 -15.76 -6.60
CA LEU A 15 -2.24 -17.05 -6.28
C LEU A 15 -1.25 -18.18 -6.58
N ASP A 16 -1.39 -19.25 -5.83
CA ASP A 16 -0.93 -20.55 -6.28
C ASP A 16 -1.96 -21.11 -7.29
N ALA A 17 -1.52 -21.50 -8.46
CA ALA A 17 -2.39 -22.06 -9.50
C ALA A 17 -2.96 -23.43 -9.11
N GLY A 18 -2.36 -24.12 -8.12
CA GLY A 18 -2.71 -25.48 -7.76
C GLY A 18 -2.55 -26.46 -8.94
N THR A 19 -3.60 -27.20 -9.25
CA THR A 19 -3.63 -28.13 -10.39
C THR A 19 -4.09 -27.49 -11.69
N HIS A 20 -4.40 -26.19 -11.69
CA HIS A 20 -4.95 -25.49 -12.85
C HIS A 20 -3.82 -24.84 -13.67
N ALA A 21 -4.01 -24.77 -14.98
CA ALA A 21 -3.08 -24.15 -15.91
C ALA A 21 -3.79 -23.07 -16.76
N PRO A 22 -4.29 -21.99 -16.14
CA PRO A 22 -4.97 -20.93 -16.87
C PRO A 22 -4.00 -20.14 -17.73
N SER A 23 -4.49 -19.65 -18.87
CA SER A 23 -3.76 -18.73 -19.74
C SER A 23 -4.04 -17.27 -19.36
N VAL A 24 -3.18 -16.36 -19.80
CA VAL A 24 -3.39 -14.90 -19.65
C VAL A 24 -4.71 -14.53 -20.35
N GLY A 25 -5.57 -13.83 -19.63
CA GLY A 25 -6.90 -13.45 -20.10
C GLY A 25 -8.04 -14.34 -19.60
N ASP A 26 -7.74 -15.55 -19.14
CA ASP A 26 -8.74 -16.46 -18.57
C ASP A 26 -9.31 -15.92 -17.25
N PHE A 27 -10.52 -16.32 -16.93
CA PHE A 27 -11.16 -16.04 -15.65
C PHE A 27 -11.01 -17.23 -14.70
N VAL A 28 -10.60 -16.93 -13.48
CA VAL A 28 -10.41 -17.91 -12.40
C VAL A 28 -11.11 -17.44 -11.13
N LEU A 29 -11.29 -18.37 -10.21
CA LEU A 29 -11.93 -18.13 -8.92
C LEU A 29 -10.89 -17.89 -7.84
N PHE A 30 -10.88 -16.66 -7.30
CA PHE A 30 -10.06 -16.27 -6.15
C PHE A 30 -10.77 -16.69 -4.86
N PRO A 31 -10.12 -17.46 -3.97
CA PRO A 31 -10.74 -17.87 -2.71
C PRO A 31 -10.86 -16.68 -1.77
N THR A 32 -12.05 -16.42 -1.26
CA THR A 32 -12.30 -15.45 -0.19
C THR A 32 -12.95 -16.16 1.00
N SER A 33 -13.03 -15.49 2.14
CA SER A 33 -13.66 -16.05 3.35
C SER A 33 -15.17 -16.33 3.20
N THR A 34 -15.81 -15.75 2.20
CA THR A 34 -17.26 -15.84 2.00
C THR A 34 -17.65 -16.72 0.85
N SER A 35 -17.18 -16.43 -0.33
CA SER A 35 -17.38 -17.18 -1.57
C SER A 35 -16.29 -16.83 -2.56
N PRO A 36 -15.91 -17.76 -3.46
CA PRO A 36 -14.93 -17.43 -4.49
C PRO A 36 -15.39 -16.25 -5.35
N GLU A 37 -14.46 -15.35 -5.67
CA GLU A 37 -14.70 -14.20 -6.55
C GLU A 37 -14.00 -14.38 -7.90
N VAL A 38 -14.65 -13.94 -8.98
CA VAL A 38 -14.09 -14.01 -10.33
C VAL A 38 -13.01 -12.96 -10.49
N CYS A 39 -11.83 -13.39 -10.96
CA CYS A 39 -10.72 -12.51 -11.33
C CYS A 39 -10.11 -12.95 -12.66
N GLN A 40 -9.43 -12.03 -13.33
CA GLN A 40 -8.79 -12.29 -14.62
C GLN A 40 -7.29 -12.53 -14.44
N VAL A 41 -6.76 -13.54 -15.12
CA VAL A 41 -5.33 -13.85 -15.14
C VAL A 41 -4.60 -12.81 -15.98
N VAL A 42 -3.62 -12.16 -15.39
CA VAL A 42 -2.75 -11.16 -16.02
C VAL A 42 -1.36 -11.74 -16.30
N TRP A 43 -0.92 -12.63 -15.43
CA TRP A 43 0.33 -13.38 -15.58
C TRP A 43 0.06 -14.84 -15.30
N GLY A 44 0.37 -15.69 -16.27
CA GLY A 44 0.13 -17.12 -16.20
C GLY A 44 0.97 -17.83 -15.13
N PRO A 45 0.64 -19.11 -14.83
CA PRO A 45 1.38 -19.87 -13.85
C PRO A 45 2.85 -20.03 -14.23
N GLU A 46 3.74 -19.63 -13.33
CA GLU A 46 5.18 -19.84 -13.42
C GLU A 46 5.71 -20.46 -12.13
N TRP A 47 6.73 -21.28 -12.26
CA TRP A 47 7.45 -21.80 -11.12
C TRP A 47 8.35 -20.70 -10.54
N VAL A 48 8.32 -20.54 -9.22
CA VAL A 48 9.15 -19.58 -8.48
C VAL A 48 10.02 -20.37 -7.51
N GLU A 49 11.33 -20.12 -7.55
CA GLU A 49 12.32 -20.84 -6.70
C GLU A 49 12.21 -20.46 -5.22
N ASP A 50 11.75 -19.25 -4.92
CA ASP A 50 11.57 -18.79 -3.54
C ASP A 50 10.32 -19.42 -2.92
N GLU A 51 10.43 -19.93 -1.69
CA GLU A 51 9.27 -20.35 -0.91
C GLU A 51 8.42 -19.14 -0.51
N ILE A 52 7.51 -18.73 -1.38
CA ILE A 52 6.49 -17.72 -1.08
C ILE A 52 5.38 -18.42 -0.30
N GLY A 53 5.54 -18.49 1.02
CA GLY A 53 4.53 -19.09 1.89
C GLY A 53 3.24 -18.28 1.94
N GLY A 54 2.10 -18.98 2.10
CA GLY A 54 0.82 -18.34 2.39
C GLY A 54 0.07 -17.75 1.20
N LEU A 55 0.43 -18.12 -0.04
CA LEU A 55 -0.39 -17.77 -1.20
C LEU A 55 -1.72 -18.52 -1.16
N PRO A 56 -2.85 -17.86 -1.38
CA PRO A 56 -4.13 -18.54 -1.54
C PRO A 56 -4.09 -19.41 -2.79
N VAL A 57 -4.69 -20.62 -2.71
CA VAL A 57 -4.76 -21.55 -3.83
C VAL A 57 -5.97 -21.22 -4.70
N CYS A 58 -5.80 -21.18 -6.02
CA CYS A 58 -6.88 -20.96 -6.97
C CYS A 58 -8.04 -21.97 -6.73
N ALA A 59 -9.25 -21.47 -6.57
CA ALA A 59 -10.41 -22.30 -6.30
C ALA A 59 -10.95 -23.02 -7.56
N GLY A 60 -10.50 -22.64 -8.76
CA GLY A 60 -10.88 -23.25 -10.02
C GLY A 60 -10.95 -22.27 -11.18
N MET A 61 -11.24 -22.81 -12.36
CA MET A 61 -11.60 -21.99 -13.53
C MET A 61 -13.01 -21.44 -13.34
N ALA A 62 -13.22 -20.16 -13.66
CA ALA A 62 -14.55 -19.57 -13.62
C ALA A 62 -15.40 -20.08 -14.79
N THR A 63 -16.64 -20.45 -14.51
CA THR A 63 -17.63 -20.80 -15.51
C THR A 63 -18.28 -19.56 -16.12
N ASP A 64 -18.95 -19.69 -17.25
CA ASP A 64 -19.73 -18.59 -17.84
C ASP A 64 -20.82 -18.08 -16.87
N ALA A 65 -21.37 -18.95 -16.03
CA ALA A 65 -22.34 -18.59 -15.00
C ALA A 65 -21.69 -17.73 -13.89
N ASP A 66 -20.45 -18.03 -13.49
CA ASP A 66 -19.70 -17.25 -12.51
C ASP A 66 -19.39 -15.86 -13.05
N VAL A 67 -18.96 -15.76 -14.31
CA VAL A 67 -18.68 -14.49 -14.97
C VAL A 67 -19.95 -13.65 -15.10
N ALA A 68 -21.06 -14.25 -15.51
CA ALA A 68 -22.35 -13.55 -15.63
C ALA A 68 -22.84 -13.05 -14.26
N ARG A 69 -22.67 -13.84 -13.21
CA ARG A 69 -23.00 -13.43 -11.82
C ARG A 69 -22.11 -12.28 -11.34
N ASP A 70 -20.82 -12.33 -11.63
CA ASP A 70 -19.90 -11.24 -11.27
C ASP A 70 -20.27 -9.92 -11.98
N GLU A 71 -20.62 -9.98 -13.27
CA GLU A 71 -21.10 -8.82 -13.99
C GLU A 71 -22.43 -8.27 -13.43
N ALA A 72 -23.35 -9.14 -13.05
CA ALA A 72 -24.61 -8.72 -12.39
C ALA A 72 -24.30 -8.05 -11.04
N ASN A 73 -23.38 -8.61 -10.26
CA ASN A 73 -22.94 -8.04 -8.98
C ASN A 73 -22.24 -6.68 -9.18
N LYS A 74 -21.42 -6.49 -10.20
CA LYS A 74 -20.81 -5.20 -10.55
C LYS A 74 -21.87 -4.14 -10.87
N ARG A 75 -22.88 -4.51 -11.67
CA ARG A 75 -24.01 -3.59 -11.96
C ARG A 75 -24.77 -3.24 -10.69
N ARG A 76 -25.05 -4.23 -9.84
CA ARG A 76 -25.75 -4.00 -8.57
C ARG A 76 -24.97 -3.09 -7.62
N ARG A 77 -23.65 -3.25 -7.50
CA ARG A 77 -22.76 -2.34 -6.74
C ARG A 77 -22.89 -0.90 -7.25
N ALA A 78 -22.89 -0.69 -8.57
CA ALA A 78 -23.05 0.64 -9.16
C ALA A 78 -24.42 1.27 -8.85
N GLU A 79 -25.51 0.50 -8.95
CA GLU A 79 -26.85 0.95 -8.57
C GLU A 79 -26.93 1.38 -7.10
N ILE A 80 -26.39 0.56 -6.20
CA ILE A 80 -26.34 0.84 -4.78
C ILE A 80 -25.54 2.13 -4.52
N GLN A 81 -24.41 2.30 -5.19
CA GLN A 81 -23.58 3.49 -5.06
C GLN A 81 -24.35 4.78 -5.47
N VAL A 82 -25.06 4.72 -6.58
CA VAL A 82 -25.88 5.85 -7.06
C VAL A 82 -27.02 6.16 -6.08
N ALA A 83 -27.73 5.12 -5.61
CA ALA A 83 -28.82 5.28 -4.63
C ALA A 83 -28.28 5.85 -3.31
N ALA A 84 -27.15 5.36 -2.80
CA ALA A 84 -26.53 5.86 -1.58
C ALA A 84 -26.11 7.33 -1.72
N GLN A 85 -25.48 7.70 -2.81
CA GLN A 85 -25.07 9.09 -3.07
C GLN A 85 -26.28 10.05 -3.19
N ARG A 86 -27.39 9.58 -3.79
CA ARG A 86 -28.62 10.36 -3.89
C ARG A 86 -29.22 10.61 -2.51
N LEU A 87 -29.45 9.56 -1.73
CA LEU A 87 -30.04 9.66 -0.40
C LEU A 87 -29.17 10.46 0.58
N ILE A 88 -27.85 10.31 0.53
CA ILE A 88 -26.92 11.13 1.33
C ILE A 88 -27.11 12.62 1.04
N ARG A 89 -27.30 13.00 -0.22
CA ARG A 89 -27.57 14.41 -0.63
C ARG A 89 -28.94 14.88 -0.16
N GLU A 90 -29.98 14.06 -0.30
CA GLU A 90 -31.34 14.35 0.16
C GLU A 90 -31.39 14.58 1.68
N HIS A 91 -30.70 13.74 2.44
CA HIS A 91 -30.55 13.88 3.89
C HIS A 91 -29.53 14.96 4.32
N ARG A 92 -28.82 15.60 3.37
CA ARG A 92 -27.80 16.63 3.62
C ARG A 92 -26.72 16.17 4.60
N LEU A 93 -26.34 14.90 4.56
CA LEU A 93 -25.33 14.34 5.46
C LEU A 93 -23.91 14.69 5.00
N PRO A 94 -23.02 15.18 5.90
CA PRO A 94 -21.63 15.53 5.56
C PRO A 94 -20.75 14.28 5.46
N MET A 95 -21.09 13.36 4.56
CA MET A 95 -20.39 12.11 4.32
C MET A 95 -20.25 11.84 2.82
N LYS A 96 -19.23 11.06 2.45
CA LYS A 96 -18.96 10.67 1.07
C LYS A 96 -18.84 9.16 0.97
N VAL A 97 -19.49 8.55 -0.02
CA VAL A 97 -19.33 7.13 -0.33
C VAL A 97 -17.94 6.90 -0.90
N SER A 98 -17.22 5.94 -0.36
CA SER A 98 -15.88 5.52 -0.78
C SER A 98 -15.93 4.30 -1.66
N ALA A 99 -16.68 3.28 -1.24
CA ALA A 99 -16.88 2.04 -1.98
C ALA A 99 -18.22 1.40 -1.60
N VAL A 100 -18.64 0.44 -2.39
CA VAL A 100 -19.80 -0.41 -2.11
C VAL A 100 -19.41 -1.85 -2.34
N ASP A 101 -19.78 -2.70 -1.40
CA ASP A 101 -19.72 -4.13 -1.56
C ASP A 101 -21.12 -4.73 -1.57
N TRP A 102 -21.29 -5.81 -2.33
CA TRP A 102 -22.55 -6.52 -2.49
C TRP A 102 -22.32 -8.01 -2.38
N SER A 103 -23.01 -8.65 -1.47
CA SER A 103 -23.08 -10.09 -1.34
C SER A 103 -24.50 -10.57 -1.62
N ASP A 104 -24.66 -11.33 -2.67
CA ASP A 104 -25.92 -12.00 -3.06
C ASP A 104 -26.20 -13.24 -2.20
N VAL A 105 -25.17 -13.78 -1.56
CA VAL A 105 -25.28 -14.91 -0.62
C VAL A 105 -25.28 -14.36 0.79
N GLY A 106 -26.44 -14.36 1.45
CA GLY A 106 -26.57 -13.89 2.83
C GLY A 106 -25.87 -14.82 3.83
N HIS A 107 -24.99 -14.24 4.68
CA HIS A 107 -24.18 -15.00 5.65
C HIS A 107 -24.99 -15.74 6.70
N GLU A 108 -25.95 -15.15 7.36
CA GLU A 108 -26.71 -15.80 8.45
C GLU A 108 -28.23 -15.69 8.27
N SER A 109 -28.68 -14.78 7.45
CA SER A 109 -30.09 -14.44 7.31
C SER A 109 -30.70 -14.82 5.96
N GLY A 110 -29.94 -15.41 5.04
CA GLY A 110 -30.42 -15.75 3.68
C GLY A 110 -30.80 -14.54 2.82
N ARG A 111 -30.57 -13.31 3.31
CA ARG A 111 -30.83 -12.07 2.57
C ARG A 111 -29.56 -11.45 2.03
N ALA A 112 -29.62 -10.99 0.79
CA ALA A 112 -28.55 -10.23 0.17
C ALA A 112 -28.17 -9.00 1.03
N THR A 113 -26.90 -8.70 1.09
CA THR A 113 -26.37 -7.60 1.93
C THR A 113 -25.57 -6.61 1.11
N ALA A 114 -25.90 -5.33 1.26
CA ALA A 114 -25.15 -4.21 0.71
C ALA A 114 -24.32 -3.55 1.84
N THR A 115 -23.00 -3.50 1.69
CA THR A 115 -22.13 -2.75 2.59
C THR A 115 -21.67 -1.49 1.91
N VAL A 116 -22.05 -0.33 2.44
CA VAL A 116 -21.63 0.97 1.93
C VAL A 116 -20.53 1.52 2.82
N TYR A 117 -19.34 1.64 2.28
CA TYR A 117 -18.19 2.25 2.93
C TYR A 117 -18.19 3.75 2.70
N PHE A 118 -18.01 4.52 3.77
CA PHE A 118 -18.05 5.97 3.69
C PHE A 118 -16.98 6.63 4.54
N THR A 119 -16.68 7.89 4.20
CA THR A 119 -15.85 8.79 5.01
C THR A 119 -16.67 9.96 5.52
N ALA A 120 -16.38 10.39 6.74
CA ALA A 120 -16.99 11.56 7.36
C ALA A 120 -15.99 12.25 8.29
N GLY A 121 -16.01 13.58 8.33
CA GLY A 121 -15.15 14.37 9.22
C GLY A 121 -15.63 14.40 10.68
N THR A 122 -16.90 14.11 10.92
CA THR A 122 -17.55 14.13 12.24
C THR A 122 -18.43 12.89 12.43
N ARG A 123 -18.86 12.66 13.64
CA ARG A 123 -19.84 11.60 13.92
C ARG A 123 -21.19 11.97 13.30
N ILE A 124 -21.78 11.05 12.54
CA ILE A 124 -23.05 11.24 11.83
C ILE A 124 -24.09 10.27 12.35
N ASP A 125 -25.33 10.75 12.53
CA ASP A 125 -26.48 9.88 12.72
C ASP A 125 -27.06 9.49 11.35
N PHE A 126 -26.86 8.25 10.97
CA PHE A 126 -27.28 7.71 9.68
C PHE A 126 -28.43 6.69 9.79
N ARG A 127 -29.13 6.62 10.96
CA ARG A 127 -30.20 5.63 11.18
C ARG A 127 -31.33 5.73 10.16
N GLN A 128 -31.73 6.97 9.82
CA GLN A 128 -32.77 7.18 8.80
C GLN A 128 -32.26 6.78 7.41
N LEU A 129 -31.03 7.16 7.07
CA LEU A 129 -30.38 6.77 5.80
C LEU A 129 -30.36 5.25 5.59
N VAL A 130 -30.06 4.48 6.65
CA VAL A 130 -30.05 2.99 6.57
C VAL A 130 -31.43 2.45 6.26
N ARG A 131 -32.49 3.00 6.89
CA ARG A 131 -33.88 2.59 6.64
C ARG A 131 -34.32 2.86 5.21
N ASP A 132 -34.03 4.06 4.73
CA ASP A 132 -34.42 4.49 3.38
C ASP A 132 -33.64 3.73 2.30
N LEU A 133 -32.35 3.45 2.54
CA LEU A 133 -31.55 2.59 1.69
C LEU A 133 -32.10 1.16 1.66
N ALA A 134 -32.39 0.58 2.82
CA ALA A 134 -32.90 -0.79 2.92
C ALA A 134 -34.26 -0.94 2.21
N THR A 135 -35.13 0.08 2.32
CA THR A 135 -36.42 0.12 1.60
C THR A 135 -36.22 0.29 0.09
N THR A 136 -35.32 1.18 -0.32
CA THR A 136 -35.09 1.47 -1.73
C THR A 136 -34.42 0.30 -2.47
N LEU A 137 -33.51 -0.41 -1.80
CA LEU A 137 -32.70 -1.47 -2.41
C LEU A 137 -33.27 -2.88 -2.17
N ASP A 138 -34.28 -3.00 -1.30
CA ASP A 138 -34.89 -4.25 -0.86
C ASP A 138 -33.85 -5.31 -0.38
N CYS A 139 -32.88 -4.85 0.43
CA CYS A 139 -31.83 -5.70 0.97
C CYS A 139 -31.39 -5.24 2.35
N LYS A 140 -30.59 -6.07 3.03
CA LYS A 140 -29.92 -5.66 4.26
C LYS A 140 -28.82 -4.65 3.94
N VAL A 141 -28.81 -3.50 4.62
CA VAL A 141 -27.80 -2.45 4.41
C VAL A 141 -26.95 -2.29 5.67
N GLN A 142 -25.63 -2.26 5.46
CA GLN A 142 -24.63 -1.95 6.47
C GLN A 142 -23.85 -0.71 6.04
N LEU A 143 -23.62 0.21 6.98
CA LEU A 143 -22.80 1.39 6.77
C LEU A 143 -21.51 1.27 7.59
N THR A 144 -20.37 1.32 6.95
CA THR A 144 -19.05 1.19 7.58
C THR A 144 -18.23 2.45 7.31
N GLN A 145 -17.85 3.13 8.40
CA GLN A 145 -17.00 4.31 8.27
C GLN A 145 -15.54 3.90 8.08
N LEU A 146 -14.91 4.41 7.02
CA LEU A 146 -13.49 4.22 6.76
C LEU A 146 -12.66 5.32 7.41
N SER A 147 -11.47 4.94 7.88
CA SER A 147 -10.45 5.95 8.20
C SER A 147 -9.93 6.60 6.91
N PRO A 148 -9.34 7.81 6.97
CA PRO A 148 -8.76 8.45 5.77
C PRO A 148 -7.72 7.59 5.05
N ARG A 149 -7.00 6.74 5.77
CA ARG A 149 -6.01 5.83 5.17
C ARG A 149 -6.68 4.65 4.48
N ASP A 150 -7.72 4.08 5.07
CA ASP A 150 -8.48 2.98 4.46
C ASP A 150 -9.21 3.47 3.20
N ASP A 151 -9.74 4.70 3.22
CA ASP A 151 -10.32 5.33 2.04
C ASP A 151 -9.28 5.48 0.91
N ALA A 152 -8.08 5.98 1.23
CA ALA A 152 -6.99 6.07 0.26
C ALA A 152 -6.53 4.68 -0.23
N ARG A 153 -6.55 3.67 0.64
CA ARG A 153 -6.21 2.28 0.29
C ARG A 153 -7.20 1.70 -0.72
N VAL A 154 -8.49 1.92 -0.51
CA VAL A 154 -9.57 1.43 -1.39
C VAL A 154 -9.56 2.14 -2.73
N LYS A 155 -9.37 3.46 -2.74
CA LYS A 155 -9.34 4.27 -3.97
C LYS A 155 -8.06 4.11 -4.76
N GLY A 156 -6.97 3.77 -4.10
CA GLY A 156 -5.64 3.79 -4.70
C GLY A 156 -5.16 5.22 -4.99
N GLY A 157 -4.23 5.33 -5.92
CA GLY A 157 -3.69 6.60 -6.41
C GLY A 157 -2.17 6.67 -6.37
N ILE A 158 -1.63 7.79 -6.78
CA ILE A 158 -0.18 8.04 -6.85
C ILE A 158 0.25 8.84 -5.62
N GLY A 159 1.28 8.34 -4.93
CA GLY A 159 1.91 9.04 -3.82
C GLY A 159 2.78 10.21 -4.26
N SER A 160 3.21 11.05 -3.32
CA SER A 160 4.15 12.15 -3.59
C SER A 160 5.51 11.71 -4.15
N CYS A 161 5.85 10.43 -4.00
CA CYS A 161 7.05 9.80 -4.58
C CYS A 161 6.88 9.38 -6.05
N GLY A 162 5.69 9.57 -6.66
CA GLY A 162 5.39 9.18 -8.04
C GLY A 162 5.06 7.71 -8.24
N ARG A 163 4.99 6.90 -7.17
CA ARG A 163 4.58 5.49 -7.20
C ARG A 163 3.17 5.33 -6.66
N ASP A 164 2.55 4.19 -6.94
CA ASP A 164 1.29 3.83 -6.30
C ASP A 164 1.39 3.91 -4.77
N THR A 165 0.28 4.26 -4.12
CA THR A 165 0.25 4.40 -2.67
C THR A 165 0.61 3.09 -1.98
N CYS A 166 1.55 3.12 -1.02
CA CYS A 166 2.02 1.93 -0.30
C CYS A 166 0.87 1.13 0.32
N CYS A 167 -0.17 1.83 0.82
CA CYS A 167 -1.33 1.19 1.44
C CYS A 167 -2.22 0.44 0.44
N SER A 168 -2.23 0.81 -0.83
CA SER A 168 -2.99 0.10 -1.85
C SER A 168 -2.19 -1.02 -2.54
N THR A 169 -0.89 -1.09 -2.30
CA THR A 169 0.00 -2.08 -2.92
C THR A 169 0.46 -3.15 -1.93
N PHE A 170 1.51 -2.90 -1.17
CA PHE A 170 2.19 -3.92 -0.38
C PHE A 170 2.04 -3.74 1.13
N LEU A 171 1.81 -2.51 1.62
CA LEU A 171 1.77 -2.24 3.05
C LEU A 171 0.39 -2.57 3.62
N VAL A 172 0.33 -3.61 4.44
CA VAL A 172 -0.91 -4.10 5.07
C VAL A 172 -1.06 -3.55 6.48
N ASP A 173 0.03 -3.59 7.27
CA ASP A 173 0.04 -3.18 8.66
C ASP A 173 0.55 -1.75 8.82
N PHE A 174 -0.07 -1.00 9.73
CA PHE A 174 0.20 0.42 9.93
C PHE A 174 0.52 0.73 11.38
N ASP A 175 1.81 0.78 11.66
CA ASP A 175 2.31 1.30 12.93
C ASP A 175 2.15 2.82 13.05
N ALA A 176 2.28 3.31 14.27
CA ALA A 176 2.30 4.74 14.54
C ALA A 176 3.52 5.41 13.90
N VAL A 177 3.28 6.48 13.15
CA VAL A 177 4.31 7.29 12.52
C VAL A 177 4.51 8.58 13.31
N SER A 178 5.76 8.96 13.54
CA SER A 178 6.10 10.20 14.24
C SER A 178 6.89 11.17 13.34
N VAL A 179 6.80 12.47 13.65
CA VAL A 179 7.57 13.50 12.97
C VAL A 179 9.09 13.31 13.18
N ARG A 180 9.50 12.66 14.28
CA ARG A 180 10.90 12.30 14.52
C ARG A 180 11.47 11.42 13.41
N MET A 181 10.67 10.44 12.93
CA MET A 181 11.10 9.56 11.82
C MET A 181 11.38 10.34 10.54
N ALA A 182 10.61 11.40 10.27
CA ALA A 182 10.88 12.29 9.13
C ALA A 182 12.21 13.05 9.29
N ARG A 183 12.52 13.50 10.51
CA ARG A 183 13.82 14.16 10.80
C ARG A 183 14.98 13.18 10.68
N ASP A 184 14.80 11.96 11.15
CA ASP A 184 15.81 10.90 11.03
C ASP A 184 16.11 10.54 9.58
N GLN A 185 15.17 10.84 8.67
CA GLN A 185 15.29 10.65 7.21
C GLN A 185 15.65 11.95 6.46
N ASP A 186 16.12 12.98 7.18
CA ASP A 186 16.52 14.28 6.65
C ASP A 186 15.41 14.99 5.83
N LEU A 187 14.15 14.67 6.12
CA LEU A 187 13.00 15.33 5.51
C LEU A 187 12.62 16.58 6.28
N PRO A 188 12.27 17.67 5.57
CA PRO A 188 11.82 18.90 6.24
C PRO A 188 10.51 18.62 7.00
N ALA A 189 10.39 19.15 8.22
CA ALA A 189 9.20 19.01 9.06
C ALA A 189 7.98 19.82 8.54
N ASN A 190 7.85 19.96 7.23
CA ASN A 190 6.74 20.63 6.59
C ASN A 190 5.60 19.60 6.41
N PRO A 191 4.42 19.80 7.02
CA PRO A 191 3.28 18.88 6.92
C PRO A 191 2.92 18.49 5.48
N MET A 192 3.03 19.41 4.54
CA MET A 192 2.73 19.14 3.12
C MET A 192 3.71 18.15 2.47
N ARG A 193 4.94 18.07 2.97
CA ARG A 193 5.98 17.18 2.41
C ARG A 193 6.06 15.82 3.10
N ILE A 194 5.53 15.70 4.31
CA ILE A 194 5.57 14.48 5.10
C ILE A 194 4.19 13.82 5.25
N SER A 195 3.16 14.35 4.57
CA SER A 195 1.80 13.77 4.53
C SER A 195 1.59 12.97 3.25
N GLY A 196 0.97 11.81 3.41
CA GLY A 196 0.53 10.97 2.28
C GLY A 196 -0.79 11.44 1.66
N ALA A 197 -1.24 10.78 0.59
CA ALA A 197 -2.52 11.05 -0.08
C ALA A 197 -3.73 10.97 0.86
N CYS A 198 -3.63 10.24 1.97
CA CYS A 198 -4.66 10.15 3.01
C CYS A 198 -4.67 11.34 3.98
N GLY A 199 -3.80 12.33 3.83
CA GLY A 199 -3.67 13.48 4.74
C GLY A 199 -3.02 13.18 6.10
N ARG A 200 -2.64 11.93 6.37
CA ARG A 200 -1.86 11.54 7.56
C ARG A 200 -0.37 11.47 7.22
N LEU A 201 0.50 11.41 8.24
CA LEU A 201 1.92 11.19 8.03
C LEU A 201 2.15 9.96 7.14
N MET A 202 3.11 10.07 6.21
CA MET A 202 3.43 9.01 5.25
C MET A 202 3.85 7.72 5.97
N CYS A 203 3.20 6.61 5.62
CA CYS A 203 3.49 5.30 6.18
C CYS A 203 4.87 4.78 5.79
N CYS A 204 5.42 5.19 4.65
CA CYS A 204 6.78 4.85 4.25
C CYS A 204 7.83 5.36 5.23
N LEU A 205 7.59 6.47 5.95
CA LEU A 205 8.50 6.94 6.99
C LEU A 205 8.79 5.87 8.05
N LYS A 206 7.77 5.15 8.49
CA LYS A 206 7.95 4.07 9.45
C LYS A 206 8.55 2.83 8.79
N TYR A 207 8.10 2.51 7.57
CA TYR A 207 8.58 1.35 6.82
C TYR A 207 10.07 1.43 6.52
N GLU A 208 10.55 2.62 6.12
CA GLU A 208 11.95 2.84 5.76
C GLU A 208 12.84 3.19 6.96
N HIS A 209 12.26 3.59 8.10
CA HIS A 209 13.00 4.06 9.27
C HIS A 209 14.11 3.11 9.77
N PRO A 210 13.91 1.77 9.83
CA PRO A 210 14.99 0.85 10.22
C PRO A 210 16.21 0.98 9.31
N LEU A 211 16.02 1.11 8.00
CA LEU A 211 17.13 1.25 7.04
C LEU A 211 17.98 2.50 7.34
N TYR A 212 17.32 3.61 7.71
CA TYR A 212 18.01 4.83 8.08
C TYR A 212 18.75 4.70 9.41
N GLN A 213 18.18 3.96 10.37
CA GLN A 213 18.85 3.70 11.66
C GLN A 213 20.09 2.84 11.47
N ASP A 214 19.97 1.73 10.73
CA ASP A 214 21.09 0.80 10.45
C ASP A 214 22.19 1.50 9.65
N PHE A 215 21.82 2.32 8.66
CA PHE A 215 22.78 3.10 7.91
C PHE A 215 23.56 4.08 8.81
N LYS A 216 22.84 4.87 9.64
CA LYS A 216 23.46 5.84 10.56
C LYS A 216 24.34 5.18 11.64
N ALA A 217 24.02 3.96 12.03
CA ALA A 217 24.83 3.20 12.98
C ALA A 217 26.17 2.70 12.38
N THR A 218 26.21 2.51 11.06
CA THR A 218 27.36 1.91 10.36
C THR A 218 28.13 2.88 9.47
N ALA A 219 27.53 4.01 9.09
CA ALA A 219 28.17 5.03 8.26
C ALA A 219 28.96 6.04 9.11
N PRO A 220 30.00 6.65 8.53
CA PRO A 220 30.69 7.77 9.17
C PRO A 220 29.71 8.92 9.46
N ALA A 221 29.89 9.59 10.61
CA ALA A 221 29.01 10.67 11.05
C ALA A 221 29.14 11.92 10.17
N ILE A 222 28.05 12.67 10.04
CA ILE A 222 28.10 13.96 9.34
C ILE A 222 29.05 14.90 10.11
N GLY A 223 30.01 15.49 9.40
CA GLY A 223 31.08 16.32 9.96
C GLY A 223 32.36 15.54 10.25
N GLU A 224 32.38 14.23 10.13
CA GLU A 224 33.59 13.39 10.31
C GLU A 224 34.52 13.54 9.10
N ASP A 225 35.82 13.58 9.38
CA ASP A 225 36.86 13.56 8.36
C ASP A 225 37.14 12.11 7.95
N VAL A 226 37.15 11.86 6.66
CA VAL A 226 37.22 10.51 6.08
C VAL A 226 38.14 10.46 4.87
N ASP A 227 38.67 9.28 4.61
CA ASP A 227 39.39 8.97 3.38
C ASP A 227 38.48 8.24 2.40
N SER A 228 38.49 8.67 1.14
CA SER A 228 37.70 8.09 0.07
C SER A 228 38.56 7.83 -1.17
N PRO A 229 38.09 7.04 -2.14
CA PRO A 229 38.80 6.84 -3.41
C PRO A 229 39.07 8.13 -4.18
N ALA A 230 38.29 9.19 -3.93
CA ALA A 230 38.46 10.50 -4.54
C ALA A 230 39.42 11.41 -3.73
N GLY A 231 39.91 10.95 -2.58
CA GLY A 231 40.79 11.69 -1.69
C GLY A 231 40.18 11.99 -0.31
N PRO A 232 40.95 12.63 0.57
CA PRO A 232 40.48 12.98 1.91
C PRO A 232 39.41 14.09 1.85
N GLY A 233 38.43 14.00 2.75
CA GLY A 233 37.34 14.96 2.80
C GLY A 233 36.53 14.85 4.07
N ARG A 234 35.44 15.62 4.15
CA ARG A 234 34.52 15.63 5.26
C ARG A 234 33.13 15.19 4.83
N VAL A 235 32.51 14.31 5.60
CA VAL A 235 31.13 13.86 5.37
C VAL A 235 30.17 15.04 5.56
N VAL A 236 29.39 15.37 4.51
CA VAL A 236 28.41 16.46 4.52
C VAL A 236 26.97 15.98 4.36
N GLY A 237 26.76 14.69 4.11
CA GLY A 237 25.43 14.10 4.00
C GLY A 237 25.46 12.60 3.79
N HIS A 238 24.28 11.99 3.93
CA HIS A 238 24.06 10.57 3.69
C HIS A 238 23.05 10.39 2.52
N SER A 239 23.25 9.35 1.73
CA SER A 239 22.31 8.90 0.68
C SER A 239 21.94 7.45 0.96
N VAL A 240 21.01 7.26 1.90
CA VAL A 240 20.61 5.94 2.39
C VAL A 240 20.07 5.03 1.28
N PRO A 241 19.18 5.50 0.36
CA PRO A 241 18.70 4.65 -0.74
C PRO A 241 19.80 4.19 -1.69
N GLY A 242 20.92 4.93 -1.76
CA GLY A 242 22.06 4.58 -2.61
C GLY A 242 23.21 3.92 -1.84
N ASP A 243 23.02 3.56 -0.58
CA ASP A 243 24.06 3.06 0.36
C ASP A 243 25.38 3.85 0.25
N SER A 244 25.27 5.18 0.25
CA SER A 244 26.37 6.10 -0.07
C SER A 244 26.44 7.26 0.89
N VAL A 245 27.64 7.84 1.03
CA VAL A 245 27.89 9.08 1.78
C VAL A 245 28.30 10.19 0.83
N VAL A 246 27.88 11.40 1.13
CA VAL A 246 28.29 12.61 0.40
C VAL A 246 29.46 13.25 1.12
N ILE A 247 30.59 13.36 0.42
CA ILE A 247 31.84 13.87 0.98
C ILE A 247 32.19 15.19 0.28
N LYS A 248 32.59 16.17 1.06
CA LYS A 248 33.21 17.40 0.55
C LYS A 248 34.73 17.22 0.58
N LEU A 249 35.35 17.14 -0.61
CA LEU A 249 36.80 16.93 -0.73
C LEU A 249 37.58 18.11 -0.17
N ALA A 250 38.71 17.80 0.49
CA ALA A 250 39.59 18.81 1.07
C ALA A 250 40.37 19.58 -0.02
N ALA A 251 40.64 18.96 -1.17
CA ALA A 251 41.49 19.51 -2.23
C ALA A 251 40.83 20.70 -2.95
N ASP A 252 39.57 20.59 -3.33
CA ASP A 252 38.86 21.55 -4.18
C ASP A 252 37.50 21.97 -3.64
N GLY A 253 37.07 21.40 -2.51
CA GLY A 253 35.76 21.63 -1.92
C GLY A 253 34.57 21.05 -2.68
N SER A 254 34.83 20.26 -3.72
CA SER A 254 33.78 19.60 -4.50
C SER A 254 33.03 18.55 -3.68
N ARG A 255 31.76 18.26 -4.06
CA ARG A 255 30.96 17.21 -3.41
C ARG A 255 30.99 15.95 -4.27
N GLN A 256 31.37 14.86 -3.65
CA GLN A 256 31.40 13.53 -4.25
C GLN A 256 30.48 12.58 -3.49
N VAL A 257 29.76 11.71 -4.21
CA VAL A 257 28.97 10.62 -3.66
C VAL A 257 29.81 9.36 -3.75
N CYS A 258 30.15 8.80 -2.59
CA CYS A 258 30.97 7.59 -2.50
C CYS A 258 30.17 6.46 -1.85
N PRO A 259 30.24 5.22 -2.36
CA PRO A 259 29.65 4.06 -1.68
C PRO A 259 30.15 3.98 -0.25
N LYS A 260 29.27 3.66 0.71
CA LYS A 260 29.62 3.56 2.13
C LYS A 260 30.81 2.61 2.37
N ALA A 261 30.81 1.48 1.67
CA ALA A 261 31.88 0.47 1.77
C ALA A 261 33.26 0.94 1.30
N SER A 262 33.34 2.00 0.50
CA SER A 262 34.60 2.57 -0.02
C SER A 262 35.15 3.74 0.81
N VAL A 263 34.45 4.12 1.88
CA VAL A 263 34.83 5.24 2.75
C VAL A 263 35.31 4.71 4.08
N CYS A 264 36.57 5.00 4.41
CA CYS A 264 37.14 4.69 5.71
C CYS A 264 36.91 5.87 6.64
N GLY A 265 36.22 5.63 7.75
CA GLY A 265 36.14 6.54 8.88
C GLY A 265 37.53 6.77 9.49
N SER A 266 37.63 7.68 10.45
CA SER A 266 38.88 8.08 11.08
C SER A 266 39.80 6.90 11.40
N ARG A 267 41.11 7.14 11.38
CA ARG A 267 42.17 6.14 11.64
C ARG A 267 41.86 5.15 12.77
N LYS A 268 41.12 5.56 13.82
CA LYS A 268 40.64 4.69 14.90
C LYS A 268 39.66 3.59 14.44
N ALA A 269 38.76 3.87 13.50
CA ALA A 269 37.84 2.88 12.96
C ALA A 269 38.58 1.89 12.04
N TYR A 270 39.57 2.38 11.27
CA TYR A 270 40.40 1.53 10.44
C TYR A 270 41.29 0.58 11.29
N GLU A 271 41.92 1.09 12.35
CA GLU A 271 42.75 0.30 13.27
C GLU A 271 41.90 -0.75 14.04
N SER A 272 40.61 -0.44 14.36
CA SER A 272 39.73 -1.42 15.01
C SER A 272 39.24 -2.53 14.06
N GLN A 273 39.17 -2.28 12.78
CA GLN A 273 38.78 -3.26 11.74
C GLN A 273 39.98 -4.06 11.20
N HIS A 274 41.21 -3.57 11.39
CA HIS A 274 42.43 -4.18 10.91
C HIS A 274 43.50 -4.25 12.04
N PRO A 275 43.21 -5.01 13.14
CA PRO A 275 44.18 -5.14 14.21
C PRO A 275 45.39 -5.93 13.70
N GLY A 276 46.47 -5.24 13.34
CA GLY A 276 47.74 -5.85 13.00
C GLY A 276 48.36 -5.58 11.66
N ARG A 277 48.07 -4.42 11.07
CA ARG A 277 48.88 -3.87 9.95
C ARG A 277 49.58 -2.60 10.35
#